data_046a827f7bd4cf4d51dc0888ac624088
#
_entry.id   046a827f7bd4cf4d51dc0888ac624088
#
_cell.length_a   1.000
_cell.length_b   1.000
_cell.length_c   1.000
_cell.angle_alpha   90.00
_cell.angle_beta   90.00
_cell.angle_gamma   90.00
#
_symmetry.space_group_name_H-M   'P 1'
#
loop_
_entity.id
_entity.type
_entity.pdbx_description
1 polymer ?
#
loop_
_entity_poly.entity_id
_entity_poly.type
_entity_poly.pdbx_seq_one_letter_code
_entity_poly.pdbx_strand_id
1 'polypeptide(L)'
;MTVEVNYCSSCGAKMETREIDGTPRRACTECSFVHWGSYSVGVGALVVKEGKVLLVRRAQEPGKGYWTNPGGYAEQLEQIEETVRREVLEECGVDAVVRGVVALRDLPRAVHNVYIAFSMDYAGGEPTPDNVEVDAAGFYSLEDMQQMNVAPFTKWLVDVALNAAGGPGLRIDQEPIVSLPGCGLFRG
;
A
#
# COMPACT_ATOMS: atom_id res chain seq x y z
N MET A 1 -3.18 -7.11 -18.95
CA MET A 1 -1.98 -7.67 -19.61
C MET A 1 -1.21 -8.43 -18.54
N THR A 2 -0.90 -9.70 -18.77
CA THR A 2 -0.03 -10.50 -17.89
C THR A 2 1.41 -10.09 -18.15
N VAL A 3 2.24 -10.05 -17.10
CA VAL A 3 3.69 -9.86 -17.25
C VAL A 3 4.25 -11.09 -17.92
N GLU A 4 4.82 -10.94 -19.12
CA GLU A 4 5.36 -12.05 -19.87
C GLU A 4 6.81 -12.29 -19.43
N VAL A 5 7.06 -13.44 -18.79
CA VAL A 5 8.39 -13.84 -18.31
C VAL A 5 9.02 -14.75 -19.34
N ASN A 6 9.97 -14.24 -20.11
CA ASN A 6 10.59 -14.95 -21.24
C ASN A 6 11.89 -15.65 -20.88
N TYR A 7 12.55 -15.22 -19.80
CA TYR A 7 13.82 -15.78 -19.35
C TYR A 7 13.79 -16.13 -17.86
N CYS A 8 14.46 -17.20 -17.51
CA CYS A 8 14.55 -17.69 -16.13
C CYS A 8 15.43 -16.76 -15.27
N SER A 9 14.91 -16.27 -14.16
CA SER A 9 15.65 -15.43 -13.22
C SER A 9 16.75 -16.18 -12.47
N SER A 10 16.70 -17.54 -12.47
CA SER A 10 17.70 -18.38 -11.79
C SER A 10 18.90 -18.72 -12.68
N CYS A 11 18.71 -19.07 -13.96
CA CYS A 11 19.78 -19.57 -14.84
C CYS A 11 19.87 -18.86 -16.20
N GLY A 12 18.97 -17.90 -16.50
CA GLY A 12 18.96 -17.15 -17.75
C GLY A 12 18.38 -17.89 -18.98
N ALA A 13 18.03 -19.17 -18.86
CA ALA A 13 17.47 -19.97 -19.95
C ALA A 13 16.04 -19.49 -20.32
N LYS A 14 15.55 -19.92 -21.47
CA LYS A 14 14.17 -19.59 -21.91
C LYS A 14 13.13 -20.20 -20.97
N MET A 15 12.01 -19.50 -20.88
CA MET A 15 10.81 -19.96 -20.19
C MET A 15 9.79 -20.46 -21.20
N GLU A 16 9.11 -21.55 -20.89
CA GLU A 16 7.97 -22.08 -21.65
C GLU A 16 6.73 -22.18 -20.76
N THR A 17 5.55 -22.34 -21.38
CA THR A 17 4.33 -22.59 -20.61
C THR A 17 4.19 -24.08 -20.39
N ARG A 18 4.08 -24.50 -19.12
CA ARG A 18 3.77 -25.86 -18.69
C ARG A 18 2.53 -25.85 -17.81
N GLU A 19 1.77 -26.92 -17.86
CA GLU A 19 0.70 -27.14 -16.89
C GLU A 19 1.32 -27.69 -15.60
N ILE A 20 1.13 -26.95 -14.49
CA ILE A 20 1.63 -27.28 -13.16
C ILE A 20 0.47 -27.14 -12.18
N ASP A 21 0.11 -28.24 -11.54
CA ASP A 21 -1.04 -28.33 -10.62
C ASP A 21 -2.35 -27.82 -11.25
N GLY A 22 -2.60 -28.18 -12.53
CA GLY A 22 -3.81 -27.80 -13.27
C GLY A 22 -3.87 -26.31 -13.66
N THR A 23 -2.73 -25.60 -13.60
CA THR A 23 -2.64 -24.18 -13.98
C THR A 23 -1.49 -23.95 -14.96
N PRO A 24 -1.72 -23.26 -16.10
CA PRO A 24 -0.64 -22.87 -17.00
C PRO A 24 0.32 -21.90 -16.31
N ARG A 25 1.59 -22.28 -16.18
CA ARG A 25 2.64 -21.47 -15.57
C ARG A 25 3.87 -21.37 -16.47
N ARG A 26 4.62 -20.30 -16.32
CA ARG A 26 5.91 -20.17 -16.99
C ARG A 26 6.95 -20.98 -16.20
N ALA A 27 7.61 -21.95 -16.85
CA ALA A 27 8.61 -22.81 -16.27
C ALA A 27 9.91 -22.76 -17.09
N CYS A 28 11.05 -22.93 -16.44
CA CYS A 28 12.34 -22.95 -17.09
C CYS A 28 12.53 -24.23 -17.93
N THR A 29 13.16 -24.10 -19.08
CA THR A 29 13.49 -25.26 -19.93
C THR A 29 14.70 -26.07 -19.41
N GLU A 30 15.57 -25.44 -18.60
CA GLU A 30 16.86 -26.01 -18.20
C GLU A 30 17.01 -26.30 -16.70
N CYS A 31 16.17 -25.66 -15.84
CA CYS A 31 16.21 -25.92 -14.40
C CYS A 31 14.78 -26.02 -13.81
N SER A 32 14.69 -26.26 -12.50
CA SER A 32 13.41 -26.47 -11.81
C SER A 32 12.62 -25.18 -11.49
N PHE A 33 13.09 -24.02 -11.96
CA PHE A 33 12.43 -22.74 -11.66
C PHE A 33 11.06 -22.65 -12.32
N VAL A 34 10.07 -22.25 -11.53
CA VAL A 34 8.71 -21.94 -11.96
C VAL A 34 8.36 -20.51 -11.53
N HIS A 35 7.82 -19.72 -12.46
CA HIS A 35 7.29 -18.40 -12.15
C HIS A 35 5.85 -18.54 -11.62
N TRP A 36 5.67 -18.34 -10.32
CA TRP A 36 4.40 -18.51 -9.63
C TRP A 36 3.47 -17.29 -9.74
N GLY A 37 3.96 -16.18 -10.23
CA GLY A 37 3.23 -14.92 -10.43
C GLY A 37 4.06 -13.71 -10.05
N SER A 38 3.57 -12.53 -10.42
CA SER A 38 4.21 -11.26 -10.07
C SER A 38 3.38 -10.58 -8.98
N TYR A 39 4.01 -10.30 -7.85
CA TYR A 39 3.37 -9.72 -6.67
C TYR A 39 4.11 -8.47 -6.22
N SER A 40 3.39 -7.55 -5.62
CA SER A 40 3.95 -6.40 -4.88
C SER A 40 3.23 -6.25 -3.56
N VAL A 41 3.99 -5.97 -2.51
CA VAL A 41 3.45 -5.67 -1.18
C VAL A 41 3.72 -4.21 -0.90
N GLY A 42 2.66 -3.43 -0.72
CA GLY A 42 2.74 -2.04 -0.28
C GLY A 42 2.31 -1.90 1.17
N VAL A 43 2.85 -0.92 1.85
CA VAL A 43 2.46 -0.55 3.20
C VAL A 43 2.06 0.91 3.26
N GLY A 44 1.20 1.28 4.20
CA GLY A 44 0.84 2.67 4.40
C GLY A 44 0.45 2.98 5.83
N ALA A 45 0.71 4.21 6.22
CA ALA A 45 0.51 4.72 7.55
C ALA A 45 -0.79 5.51 7.68
N LEU A 46 -1.52 5.26 8.76
CA LEU A 46 -2.61 6.09 9.24
C LEU A 46 -2.18 6.68 10.58
N VAL A 47 -1.41 7.77 10.51
CA VAL A 47 -0.93 8.50 11.70
C VAL A 47 -1.99 9.52 12.10
N VAL A 48 -2.55 9.38 13.30
CA VAL A 48 -3.58 10.28 13.82
C VAL A 48 -2.99 11.15 14.93
N LYS A 49 -3.23 12.46 14.84
CA LYS A 49 -2.88 13.46 15.86
C LYS A 49 -4.07 14.41 16.05
N GLU A 50 -4.62 14.46 17.25
CA GLU A 50 -5.71 15.38 17.61
C GLU A 50 -6.91 15.34 16.66
N GLY A 51 -7.32 14.11 16.23
CA GLY A 51 -8.45 13.92 15.32
C GLY A 51 -8.16 14.25 13.85
N LYS A 52 -6.91 14.58 13.51
CA LYS A 52 -6.43 14.82 12.14
C LYS A 52 -5.54 13.69 11.68
N VAL A 53 -5.55 13.41 10.38
CA VAL A 53 -4.75 12.35 9.76
C VAL A 53 -3.61 12.96 8.96
N LEU A 54 -2.41 12.36 9.06
CA LEU A 54 -1.24 12.74 8.27
C LEU A 54 -1.47 12.37 6.81
N LEU A 55 -1.39 13.35 5.92
CA LEU A 55 -1.43 13.15 4.48
C LEU A 55 -0.23 13.82 3.82
N VAL A 56 0.18 13.25 2.69
CA VAL A 56 1.22 13.76 1.81
C VAL A 56 0.64 14.01 0.41
N ARG A 57 1.16 15.01 -0.32
CA ARG A 57 0.77 15.25 -1.70
C ARG A 57 1.83 14.71 -2.65
N ARG A 58 1.42 13.83 -3.56
CA ARG A 58 2.32 13.20 -4.52
C ARG A 58 2.92 14.21 -5.50
N ALA A 59 4.24 14.22 -5.63
CA ALA A 59 4.98 15.05 -6.59
C ALA A 59 5.17 14.34 -7.94
N GLN A 60 5.00 13.01 -8.01
CA GLN A 60 5.30 12.18 -9.17
C GLN A 60 4.09 11.38 -9.65
N GLU A 61 4.12 10.97 -10.94
CA GLU A 61 3.17 10.01 -11.50
C GLU A 61 3.47 8.57 -11.01
N PRO A 62 2.47 7.71 -10.90
CA PRO A 62 1.04 7.98 -11.12
C PRO A 62 0.41 8.72 -9.94
N GLY A 63 -0.56 9.58 -10.26
CA GLY A 63 -1.34 10.28 -9.24
C GLY A 63 -0.72 11.55 -8.69
N LYS A 64 0.13 12.22 -9.47
CA LYS A 64 0.67 13.54 -9.14
C LYS A 64 -0.44 14.53 -8.76
N GLY A 65 -0.25 15.26 -7.65
CA GLY A 65 -1.20 16.22 -7.10
C GLY A 65 -2.32 15.61 -6.25
N TYR A 66 -2.43 14.28 -6.16
CA TYR A 66 -3.32 13.66 -5.18
C TYR A 66 -2.71 13.69 -3.79
N TRP A 67 -3.58 13.90 -2.80
CA TRP A 67 -3.27 13.69 -1.41
C TRP A 67 -3.49 12.22 -1.04
N THR A 68 -2.49 11.61 -0.42
CA THR A 68 -2.49 10.20 -0.01
C THR A 68 -1.98 10.08 1.43
N ASN A 69 -2.22 8.96 2.07
CA ASN A 69 -1.49 8.60 3.28
C ASN A 69 -0.03 8.25 2.92
N PRO A 70 0.95 8.51 3.79
CA PRO A 70 2.34 8.11 3.58
C PRO A 70 2.48 6.59 3.42
N GLY A 71 3.44 6.15 2.63
CA GLY A 71 3.74 4.73 2.47
C GLY A 71 4.38 4.36 1.14
N GLY A 72 4.94 3.17 1.09
CA GLY A 72 5.71 2.67 -0.05
C GLY A 72 5.65 1.17 -0.21
N TYR A 73 6.64 0.61 -0.89
CA TYR A 73 6.77 -0.82 -1.09
C TYR A 73 7.65 -1.47 -0.01
N ALA A 74 7.22 -2.66 0.43
CA ALA A 74 8.04 -3.46 1.34
C ALA A 74 9.32 -3.94 0.63
N GLU A 75 10.46 -3.71 1.26
CA GLU A 75 11.75 -4.22 0.82
C GLU A 75 11.91 -5.69 1.24
N GLN A 76 12.64 -6.47 0.43
CA GLN A 76 12.70 -7.94 0.61
C GLN A 76 13.29 -8.39 1.95
N LEU A 77 14.18 -7.63 2.54
CA LEU A 77 14.88 -7.97 3.80
C LEU A 77 14.47 -7.10 4.98
N GLU A 78 13.41 -6.30 4.82
CA GLU A 78 12.90 -5.38 5.83
C GLU A 78 11.55 -5.89 6.38
N GLN A 79 11.33 -5.78 7.68
CA GLN A 79 10.02 -6.06 8.25
C GLN A 79 9.03 -4.98 7.82
N ILE A 80 7.79 -5.37 7.51
CA ILE A 80 6.77 -4.42 7.01
C ILE A 80 6.45 -3.28 8.01
N GLU A 81 6.64 -3.51 9.31
CA GLU A 81 6.53 -2.48 10.34
C GLU A 81 7.69 -1.47 10.27
N GLU A 82 8.88 -1.93 9.94
CA GLU A 82 10.05 -1.08 9.74
C GLU A 82 9.89 -0.27 8.44
N THR A 83 9.41 -0.93 7.37
CA THR A 83 9.11 -0.25 6.10
C THR A 83 8.15 0.93 6.33
N VAL A 84 7.00 0.72 6.98
CA VAL A 84 6.01 1.79 7.14
C VAL A 84 6.52 2.94 8.01
N ARG A 85 7.36 2.67 9.01
CA ARG A 85 8.00 3.71 9.83
C ARG A 85 9.01 4.51 9.03
N ARG A 86 9.84 3.83 8.24
CA ARG A 86 10.84 4.46 7.35
C ARG A 86 10.15 5.37 6.35
N GLU A 87 9.12 4.90 5.65
CA GLU A 87 8.36 5.68 4.66
C GLU A 87 7.76 6.95 5.27
N VAL A 88 7.15 6.86 6.47
CA VAL A 88 6.61 8.03 7.16
C VAL A 88 7.72 9.06 7.46
N LEU A 89 8.87 8.59 7.92
CA LEU A 89 9.98 9.47 8.23
C LEU A 89 10.60 10.09 6.96
N GLU A 90 10.81 9.30 5.92
CA GLU A 90 11.42 9.73 4.66
C GLU A 90 10.53 10.69 3.89
N GLU A 91 9.24 10.35 3.70
CA GLU A 91 8.32 11.19 2.93
C GLU A 91 7.92 12.50 3.63
N CYS A 92 7.85 12.50 4.96
CA CYS A 92 7.26 13.66 5.65
C CYS A 92 7.90 14.05 7.00
N GLY A 93 9.05 13.49 7.38
CA GLY A 93 9.79 13.91 8.58
C GLY A 93 9.08 13.65 9.92
N VAL A 94 8.03 12.85 9.92
CA VAL A 94 7.25 12.52 11.12
C VAL A 94 7.74 11.20 11.71
N ASP A 95 7.97 11.18 13.02
CA ASP A 95 8.20 9.95 13.77
C ASP A 95 6.88 9.40 14.30
N ALA A 96 6.64 8.11 14.08
CA ALA A 96 5.40 7.45 14.46
C ALA A 96 5.64 6.00 14.92
N VAL A 97 4.82 5.54 15.84
CA VAL A 97 4.89 4.19 16.44
C VAL A 97 3.74 3.34 15.93
N VAL A 98 4.07 2.17 15.37
CA VAL A 98 3.08 1.21 14.88
C VAL A 98 2.24 0.66 16.03
N ARG A 99 0.91 0.64 15.83
CA ARG A 99 -0.06 0.03 16.74
C ARG A 99 -0.58 -1.31 16.24
N GLY A 100 -0.79 -1.42 14.95
CA GLY A 100 -1.26 -2.66 14.33
C GLY A 100 -1.80 -2.46 12.93
N VAL A 101 -2.11 -3.57 12.28
CA VAL A 101 -2.76 -3.60 10.97
C VAL A 101 -4.24 -3.31 11.13
N VAL A 102 -4.75 -2.32 10.40
CA VAL A 102 -6.17 -1.90 10.46
C VAL A 102 -6.93 -2.10 9.16
N ALA A 103 -6.21 -2.22 8.06
CA ALA A 103 -6.83 -2.46 6.76
C ALA A 103 -5.91 -3.23 5.82
N LEU A 104 -6.53 -3.94 4.89
CA LEU A 104 -5.85 -4.61 3.80
C LEU A 104 -6.63 -4.39 2.52
N ARG A 105 -5.92 -4.08 1.43
CA ARG A 105 -6.48 -4.10 0.08
C ARG A 105 -5.81 -5.21 -0.70
N ASP A 106 -6.61 -6.10 -1.24
CA ASP A 106 -6.22 -7.11 -2.21
C ASP A 106 -6.64 -6.67 -3.62
N LEU A 107 -5.65 -6.50 -4.51
CA LEU A 107 -5.87 -6.02 -5.87
C LEU A 107 -5.23 -6.97 -6.89
N PRO A 108 -5.98 -8.01 -7.34
CA PRO A 108 -5.52 -8.91 -8.38
C PRO A 108 -5.45 -8.19 -9.74
N ARG A 109 -4.25 -8.10 -10.28
CA ARG A 109 -3.95 -7.53 -11.60
C ARG A 109 -2.66 -8.14 -12.15
N ALA A 110 -2.11 -7.63 -13.24
CA ALA A 110 -0.89 -8.17 -13.86
C ALA A 110 0.29 -8.30 -12.87
N VAL A 111 0.48 -7.32 -11.99
CA VAL A 111 1.26 -7.45 -10.76
C VAL A 111 0.26 -7.41 -9.62
N HIS A 112 0.00 -8.55 -8.98
CA HIS A 112 -0.97 -8.65 -7.88
C HIS A 112 -0.49 -7.83 -6.69
N ASN A 113 -1.23 -6.78 -6.34
CA ASN A 113 -0.83 -5.89 -5.25
C ASN A 113 -1.62 -6.18 -3.98
N VAL A 114 -0.90 -6.45 -2.91
CA VAL A 114 -1.42 -6.48 -1.54
C VAL A 114 -0.94 -5.21 -0.84
N TYR A 115 -1.86 -4.44 -0.29
CA TYR A 115 -1.54 -3.23 0.47
C TYR A 115 -2.01 -3.36 1.90
N ILE A 116 -1.11 -3.12 2.85
CA ILE A 116 -1.33 -3.29 4.29
C ILE A 116 -1.28 -1.91 4.94
N ALA A 117 -2.38 -1.47 5.55
CA ALA A 117 -2.44 -0.21 6.26
C ALA A 117 -2.28 -0.40 7.77
N PHE A 118 -1.41 0.40 8.35
CA PHE A 118 -1.09 0.40 9.78
C PHE A 118 -1.70 1.63 10.47
N SER A 119 -2.34 1.41 11.61
CA SER A 119 -2.58 2.48 12.58
C SER A 119 -1.28 2.79 13.30
N MET A 120 -0.96 4.08 13.42
CA MET A 120 0.26 4.55 14.05
C MET A 120 -0.02 5.76 14.95
N ASP A 121 0.66 5.81 16.10
CA ASP A 121 0.63 6.96 16.98
C ASP A 121 1.72 7.96 16.56
N TYR A 122 1.36 9.23 16.51
CA TYR A 122 2.34 10.31 16.36
C TYR A 122 3.26 10.36 17.58
N ALA A 123 4.57 10.28 17.35
CA ALA A 123 5.60 10.35 18.38
C ALA A 123 6.39 11.66 18.35
N GLY A 124 6.50 12.32 17.20
CA GLY A 124 7.24 13.57 17.05
C GLY A 124 7.46 13.98 15.60
N GLY A 125 8.24 15.05 15.41
CA GLY A 125 8.56 15.59 14.10
C GLY A 125 7.51 16.59 13.59
N GLU A 126 7.92 17.48 12.70
CA GLU A 126 7.02 18.40 12.01
C GLU A 126 6.85 17.96 10.55
N PRO A 127 5.60 17.88 10.03
CA PRO A 127 5.39 17.46 8.66
C PRO A 127 6.19 18.30 7.66
N THR A 128 7.19 17.66 7.06
CA THR A 128 8.13 18.29 6.13
C THR A 128 8.27 17.37 4.92
N PRO A 129 7.80 17.75 3.71
CA PRO A 129 7.90 16.91 2.53
C PRO A 129 9.36 16.75 2.09
N ASP A 130 9.70 15.60 1.52
CA ASP A 130 11.02 15.30 0.96
C ASP A 130 11.33 16.10 -0.32
N ASN A 131 10.31 16.69 -0.97
CA ASN A 131 10.37 17.41 -2.23
C ASN A 131 10.88 16.58 -3.43
N VAL A 132 10.85 15.26 -3.33
CA VAL A 132 11.20 14.31 -4.37
C VAL A 132 9.99 13.47 -4.75
N GLU A 133 9.46 12.71 -3.82
CA GLU A 133 8.26 11.87 -4.01
C GLU A 133 6.99 12.61 -3.62
N VAL A 134 7.07 13.48 -2.62
CA VAL A 134 5.98 14.30 -2.13
C VAL A 134 6.39 15.78 -2.05
N ASP A 135 5.47 16.69 -2.35
CA ASP A 135 5.70 18.15 -2.39
C ASP A 135 4.93 18.93 -1.31
N ALA A 136 4.13 18.24 -0.51
CA ALA A 136 3.47 18.78 0.67
C ALA A 136 3.12 17.66 1.66
N ALA A 137 3.17 17.97 2.96
CA ALA A 137 2.78 17.08 4.04
C ALA A 137 2.06 17.86 5.16
N GLY A 138 1.15 17.23 5.88
CA GLY A 138 0.45 17.85 6.99
C GLY A 138 -0.63 16.98 7.62
N PHE A 139 -1.14 17.42 8.77
CA PHE A 139 -2.28 16.82 9.44
C PHE A 139 -3.57 17.53 9.05
N TYR A 140 -4.53 16.78 8.51
CA TYR A 140 -5.79 17.32 7.96
C TYR A 140 -7.00 16.65 8.61
N SER A 141 -8.03 17.47 8.90
CA SER A 141 -9.34 16.98 9.36
C SER A 141 -10.18 16.47 8.17
N LEU A 142 -11.29 15.78 8.46
CA LEU A 142 -12.25 15.38 7.42
C LEU A 142 -12.85 16.61 6.70
N GLU A 143 -12.99 17.74 7.39
CA GLU A 143 -13.49 18.99 6.80
C GLU A 143 -12.48 19.56 5.79
N ASP A 144 -11.20 19.63 6.18
CA ASP A 144 -10.10 20.05 5.29
C ASP A 144 -10.08 19.21 4.00
N MET A 145 -10.26 17.90 4.14
CA MET A 145 -10.22 16.94 3.01
C MET A 145 -11.34 17.15 2.00
N GLN A 146 -12.45 17.79 2.36
CA GLN A 146 -13.54 18.11 1.42
C GLN A 146 -13.08 19.08 0.31
N GLN A 147 -12.10 19.91 0.60
CA GLN A 147 -11.53 20.90 -0.33
C GLN A 147 -10.23 20.39 -0.99
N MET A 148 -9.81 19.15 -0.70
CA MET A 148 -8.56 18.57 -1.17
C MET A 148 -8.82 17.47 -2.21
N ASN A 149 -7.89 17.33 -3.16
CA ASN A 149 -7.91 16.23 -4.12
C ASN A 149 -7.35 14.95 -3.48
N VAL A 150 -8.08 14.38 -2.51
CA VAL A 150 -7.68 13.14 -1.82
C VAL A 150 -8.01 11.93 -2.67
N ALA A 151 -7.04 11.01 -2.82
CA ALA A 151 -7.23 9.78 -3.57
C ALA A 151 -8.37 8.93 -2.99
N PRO A 152 -9.21 8.27 -3.84
CA PRO A 152 -10.36 7.48 -3.35
C PRO A 152 -9.98 6.41 -2.32
N PHE A 153 -8.89 5.69 -2.54
CA PHE A 153 -8.43 4.68 -1.60
C PHE A 153 -8.01 5.29 -0.25
N THR A 154 -7.35 6.46 -0.27
CA THR A 154 -7.00 7.18 0.97
C THR A 154 -8.24 7.67 1.72
N LYS A 155 -9.29 8.11 1.03
CA LYS A 155 -10.57 8.46 1.69
C LYS A 155 -11.14 7.28 2.47
N TRP A 156 -11.12 6.09 1.88
CA TRP A 156 -11.55 4.87 2.57
C TRP A 156 -10.63 4.54 3.77
N LEU A 157 -9.31 4.66 3.61
CA LEU A 157 -8.36 4.43 4.72
C LEU A 157 -8.56 5.40 5.88
N VAL A 158 -8.86 6.67 5.58
CA VAL A 158 -9.15 7.69 6.62
C VAL A 158 -10.45 7.36 7.36
N ASP A 159 -11.49 6.90 6.63
CA ASP A 159 -12.71 6.40 7.27
C ASP A 159 -12.42 5.23 8.23
N VAL A 160 -11.59 4.27 7.80
CA VAL A 160 -11.12 3.18 8.66
C VAL A 160 -10.39 3.71 9.90
N ALA A 161 -9.47 4.67 9.74
CA ALA A 161 -8.68 5.22 10.85
C ALA A 161 -9.53 5.92 11.92
N LEU A 162 -10.56 6.64 11.49
CA LEU A 162 -11.36 7.48 12.38
C LEU A 162 -12.63 6.81 12.88
N ASN A 163 -13.16 5.82 12.16
CA ASN A 163 -14.44 5.17 12.43
C ASN A 163 -14.33 3.66 12.70
N ALA A 164 -13.11 3.07 12.81
CA ALA A 164 -12.95 1.66 13.10
C ALA A 164 -13.55 1.34 14.47
N ALA A 165 -14.72 0.71 14.48
CA ALA A 165 -15.24 0.04 15.65
C ALA A 165 -14.36 -1.21 15.86
N GLY A 166 -13.51 -1.20 16.88
CA GLY A 166 -12.61 -2.31 17.19
C GLY A 166 -13.34 -3.64 17.22
N GLY A 167 -13.16 -4.42 16.17
CA GLY A 167 -13.71 -5.76 15.99
C GLY A 167 -12.61 -6.82 16.09
N PRO A 168 -12.94 -8.10 16.23
CA PRO A 168 -11.95 -9.17 16.29
C PRO A 168 -11.36 -9.42 14.88
N GLY A 169 -10.27 -8.74 14.55
CA GLY A 169 -9.51 -8.93 13.31
C GLY A 169 -10.13 -8.30 12.06
N LEU A 170 -9.42 -8.46 10.95
CA LEU A 170 -9.83 -7.91 9.66
C LEU A 170 -11.00 -8.71 9.05
N ARG A 171 -12.02 -8.00 8.57
CA ARG A 171 -13.17 -8.55 7.85
C ARG A 171 -13.33 -7.88 6.50
N ILE A 172 -13.93 -8.61 5.53
CA ILE A 172 -14.26 -8.01 4.24
C ILE A 172 -15.23 -6.84 4.46
N ASP A 173 -14.89 -5.68 3.89
CA ASP A 173 -15.78 -4.51 3.90
C ASP A 173 -16.87 -4.71 2.85
N GLN A 174 -18.10 -4.93 3.31
CA GLN A 174 -19.24 -5.20 2.44
C GLN A 174 -19.79 -3.92 1.80
N GLU A 175 -19.59 -2.77 2.45
CA GLU A 175 -20.14 -1.48 2.05
C GLU A 175 -19.07 -0.38 2.14
N PRO A 176 -17.98 -0.47 1.34
CA PRO A 176 -16.94 0.55 1.38
C PRO A 176 -17.48 1.89 0.88
N ILE A 177 -17.07 2.99 1.53
CA ILE A 177 -17.49 4.36 1.17
C ILE A 177 -17.03 4.82 -0.22
N VAL A 178 -16.17 4.02 -0.87
CA VAL A 178 -15.66 4.27 -2.21
C VAL A 178 -15.83 3.02 -3.08
N SER A 179 -16.07 3.20 -4.37
CA SER A 179 -16.05 2.10 -5.33
C SER A 179 -14.64 1.92 -5.87
N LEU A 180 -14.05 0.75 -5.59
CA LEU A 180 -12.74 0.33 -6.09
C LEU A 180 -12.89 -1.02 -6.81
N PRO A 181 -13.25 -1.02 -8.10
CA PRO A 181 -13.53 -2.25 -8.83
C PRO A 181 -12.36 -3.22 -8.84
N GLY A 182 -12.64 -4.50 -8.61
CA GLY A 182 -11.64 -5.57 -8.63
C GLY A 182 -10.73 -5.63 -7.40
N CYS A 183 -11.02 -4.86 -6.34
CA CYS A 183 -10.32 -4.94 -5.07
C CYS A 183 -11.11 -5.72 -4.03
N GLY A 184 -10.43 -6.55 -3.23
CA GLY A 184 -10.89 -6.96 -1.91
C GLY A 184 -10.42 -5.93 -0.87
N LEU A 185 -11.35 -5.40 -0.09
CA LEU A 185 -11.06 -4.46 1.00
C LEU A 185 -11.41 -5.12 2.32
N PHE A 186 -10.50 -5.04 3.28
CA PHE A 186 -10.67 -5.61 4.61
C PHE A 186 -10.40 -4.53 5.66
N ARG A 187 -11.24 -4.46 6.68
CA ARG A 187 -11.12 -3.51 7.79
C ARG A 187 -11.29 -4.20 9.14
N GLY A 188 -10.62 -3.67 10.18
CA GLY A 188 -10.73 -4.09 11.58
C GLY A 188 -11.80 -3.34 12.35
#